data_de784d4c312e727105b671428d1d4183
#
_entry.id   de784d4c312e727105b671428d1d4183
#
_cell.length_a   1.000
_cell.length_b   1.000
_cell.length_c   1.000
_cell.angle_alpha   90.00
_cell.angle_beta   90.00
_cell.angle_gamma   90.00
#
_symmetry.space_group_name_H-M   'P 1'
#
loop_
_entity.id
_entity.type
_entity.pdbx_description
1 polymer ?
#
loop_
_entity_poly.entity_id
_entity_poly.type
_entity_poly.pdbx_seq_one_letter_code
_entity_poly.pdbx_strand_id
1 'polypeptide(L)'
;MAASRAEPWERHDGESPQAFEAFAAYRDLGPARSVTKVARELGKSRTLLSRWSRQYAWVIRAGAYDREQDRLFLAEQHQARRDIARRHAKLAQAFLGKAVVRLQNLDPRELTPGELLRYFQVAAEIERRAVGEEPTTADAADGAESADVEALTDEERRSRMEMLRRELERRLSEDDR
;
A
#
# COMPACT_ATOMS: atom_id res chain seq x y z
N MET A 1 12.73 -19.93 25.06
CA MET A 1 13.03 -20.03 23.61
C MET A 1 11.73 -20.42 22.92
N ALA A 2 11.08 -19.49 22.24
CA ALA A 2 9.90 -19.82 21.45
C ALA A 2 10.36 -20.69 20.28
N ALA A 3 9.80 -21.89 20.16
CA ALA A 3 10.01 -22.73 18.97
C ALA A 3 9.53 -21.92 17.76
N SER A 4 10.44 -21.64 16.84
CA SER A 4 10.10 -21.03 15.56
C SER A 4 9.06 -21.93 14.90
N ARG A 5 7.84 -21.45 14.78
CA ARG A 5 6.77 -22.18 14.10
C ARG A 5 7.17 -22.21 12.62
N ALA A 6 7.48 -23.41 12.13
CA ALA A 6 7.84 -23.59 10.72
C ALA A 6 6.76 -22.98 9.84
N GLU A 7 7.20 -22.21 8.83
CA GLU A 7 6.28 -21.57 7.90
C GLU A 7 5.57 -22.63 7.02
N PRO A 8 4.33 -22.41 6.62
CA PRO A 8 3.56 -23.42 5.85
C PRO A 8 4.26 -23.90 4.58
N TRP A 9 5.11 -23.07 3.98
CA TRP A 9 5.86 -23.39 2.75
C TRP A 9 7.23 -24.01 2.99
N GLU A 10 7.65 -24.20 4.23
CA GLU A 10 8.85 -24.94 4.58
C GLU A 10 8.59 -26.46 4.52
N ARG A 11 9.66 -27.23 4.46
CA ARG A 11 9.56 -28.69 4.41
C ARG A 11 8.87 -29.24 5.67
N HIS A 12 7.81 -30.02 5.48
CA HIS A 12 7.11 -30.66 6.57
C HIS A 12 7.87 -31.87 7.13
N ASP A 13 7.65 -32.16 8.40
CA ASP A 13 8.13 -33.39 8.99
C ASP A 13 7.59 -34.60 8.25
N GLY A 14 8.48 -35.56 7.89
CA GLY A 14 8.13 -36.72 7.09
C GLY A 14 8.00 -36.47 5.58
N GLU A 15 8.12 -35.23 5.10
CA GLU A 15 8.20 -34.93 3.68
C GLU A 15 9.63 -35.24 3.16
N SER A 16 9.73 -36.13 2.15
CA SER A 16 11.01 -36.45 1.58
C SER A 16 11.63 -35.24 0.85
N PRO A 17 12.98 -35.16 0.76
CA PRO A 17 13.62 -34.07 0.02
C PRO A 17 13.12 -33.96 -1.43
N GLN A 18 12.89 -35.10 -2.09
CA GLN A 18 12.36 -35.14 -3.45
C GLN A 18 10.91 -34.63 -3.57
N ALA A 19 10.07 -34.90 -2.56
CA ALA A 19 8.70 -34.39 -2.52
C ALA A 19 8.70 -32.89 -2.28
N PHE A 20 9.59 -32.41 -1.41
CA PHE A 20 9.74 -30.97 -1.15
C PHE A 20 10.31 -30.21 -2.36
N GLU A 21 11.30 -30.76 -3.07
CA GLU A 21 11.81 -30.20 -4.33
C GLU A 21 10.70 -30.04 -5.36
N ALA A 22 9.87 -31.07 -5.51
CA ALA A 22 8.72 -31.00 -6.42
C ALA A 22 7.65 -30.01 -5.96
N PHE A 23 7.46 -29.84 -4.65
CA PHE A 23 6.61 -28.76 -4.11
C PHE A 23 7.20 -27.38 -4.40
N ALA A 24 8.51 -27.17 -4.21
CA ALA A 24 9.16 -25.91 -4.52
C ALA A 24 8.99 -25.53 -6.00
N ALA A 25 9.24 -26.47 -6.91
CA ALA A 25 8.99 -26.25 -8.33
C ALA A 25 7.50 -25.92 -8.63
N TYR A 26 6.55 -26.59 -7.95
CA TYR A 26 5.12 -26.26 -8.06
C TYR A 26 4.82 -24.85 -7.53
N ARG A 27 5.32 -24.51 -6.36
CA ARG A 27 5.14 -23.20 -5.73
C ARG A 27 5.62 -22.07 -6.63
N ASP A 28 6.82 -22.22 -7.20
CA ASP A 28 7.52 -21.18 -7.95
C ASP A 28 6.93 -20.93 -9.36
N LEU A 29 6.06 -21.82 -9.85
CA LEU A 29 5.27 -21.57 -11.06
C LEU A 29 4.21 -20.47 -10.91
N GLY A 30 3.93 -19.98 -9.72
CA GLY A 30 2.98 -18.90 -9.48
C GLY A 30 1.57 -19.23 -10.04
N PRO A 31 0.89 -18.26 -10.67
CA PRO A 31 -0.47 -18.47 -11.20
C PRO A 31 -0.59 -19.59 -12.25
N ALA A 32 0.53 -19.97 -12.88
CA ALA A 32 0.56 -21.02 -13.90
C ALA A 32 0.81 -22.43 -13.34
N ARG A 33 0.61 -22.63 -12.03
CA ARG A 33 0.85 -23.89 -11.33
C ARG A 33 0.12 -25.06 -11.95
N SER A 34 0.86 -26.15 -12.18
CA SER A 34 0.30 -27.39 -12.67
C SER A 34 1.18 -28.58 -12.24
N VAL A 35 0.57 -29.54 -11.58
CA VAL A 35 1.25 -30.82 -11.23
C VAL A 35 1.79 -31.51 -12.49
N THR A 36 1.08 -31.39 -13.61
CA THR A 36 1.52 -31.98 -14.89
C THR A 36 2.77 -31.29 -15.44
N LYS A 37 2.88 -29.97 -15.32
CA LYS A 37 4.09 -29.23 -15.73
C LYS A 37 5.31 -29.67 -14.91
N VAL A 38 5.15 -29.70 -13.59
CA VAL A 38 6.21 -30.12 -12.66
C VAL A 38 6.62 -31.58 -12.90
N ALA A 39 5.64 -32.48 -13.14
CA ALA A 39 5.94 -33.88 -13.45
C ALA A 39 6.81 -34.01 -14.70
N ARG A 40 6.52 -33.27 -15.74
CA ARG A 40 7.29 -33.25 -16.97
C ARG A 40 8.69 -32.67 -16.77
N GLU A 41 8.80 -31.57 -16.04
CA GLU A 41 10.07 -30.88 -15.75
C GLU A 41 11.02 -31.74 -14.93
N LEU A 42 10.51 -32.42 -13.91
CA LEU A 42 11.31 -33.27 -13.03
C LEU A 42 11.45 -34.73 -13.51
N GLY A 43 10.87 -35.08 -14.66
CA GLY A 43 10.90 -36.47 -15.20
C GLY A 43 10.19 -37.48 -14.28
N LYS A 44 9.19 -37.05 -13.50
CA LYS A 44 8.47 -37.90 -12.54
C LYS A 44 7.02 -38.20 -13.02
N SER A 45 6.45 -39.28 -12.49
CA SER A 45 5.07 -39.59 -12.85
C SER A 45 4.06 -38.59 -12.24
N ARG A 46 3.08 -38.17 -13.04
CA ARG A 46 2.00 -37.30 -12.58
C ARG A 46 1.24 -37.89 -11.38
N THR A 47 1.03 -39.19 -11.38
CA THR A 47 0.35 -39.88 -10.29
C THR A 47 1.08 -39.73 -8.96
N LEU A 48 2.40 -39.89 -8.99
CA LEU A 48 3.26 -39.68 -7.81
C LEU A 48 3.13 -38.27 -7.27
N LEU A 49 3.28 -37.26 -8.15
CA LEU A 49 3.18 -35.85 -7.74
C LEU A 49 1.78 -35.50 -7.24
N SER A 50 0.75 -36.03 -7.86
CA SER A 50 -0.64 -35.81 -7.39
C SER A 50 -0.88 -36.42 -6.00
N ARG A 51 -0.26 -37.56 -5.68
CA ARG A 51 -0.28 -38.12 -4.34
C ARG A 51 0.43 -37.23 -3.33
N TRP A 52 1.64 -36.76 -3.64
CA TRP A 52 2.40 -35.83 -2.78
C TRP A 52 1.65 -34.51 -2.59
N SER A 53 1.08 -33.96 -3.66
CA SER A 53 0.29 -32.71 -3.60
C SER A 53 -0.89 -32.81 -2.63
N ARG A 54 -1.60 -33.94 -2.61
CA ARG A 54 -2.69 -34.18 -1.65
C ARG A 54 -2.15 -34.42 -0.24
N GLN A 55 -1.14 -35.27 -0.10
CA GLN A 55 -0.55 -35.65 1.18
C GLN A 55 0.03 -34.44 1.92
N TYR A 56 0.71 -33.56 1.21
CA TYR A 56 1.40 -32.40 1.77
C TYR A 56 0.68 -31.07 1.48
N ALA A 57 -0.59 -31.11 1.09
CA ALA A 57 -1.43 -29.92 0.91
C ALA A 57 -0.79 -28.79 0.06
N TRP A 58 -0.18 -29.13 -1.07
CA TRP A 58 0.59 -28.17 -1.88
C TRP A 58 -0.17 -26.91 -2.26
N VAL A 59 -1.47 -27.03 -2.61
CA VAL A 59 -2.29 -25.89 -3.01
C VAL A 59 -2.42 -24.88 -1.86
N ILE A 60 -2.69 -25.37 -0.64
CA ILE A 60 -2.83 -24.53 0.55
C ILE A 60 -1.51 -23.87 0.91
N ARG A 61 -0.41 -24.63 0.87
CA ARG A 61 0.94 -24.16 1.17
C ARG A 61 1.41 -23.10 0.16
N ALA A 62 1.21 -23.36 -1.11
CA ALA A 62 1.57 -22.43 -2.17
C ALA A 62 0.73 -21.14 -2.08
N GLY A 63 -0.56 -21.23 -1.78
CA GLY A 63 -1.41 -20.07 -1.55
C GLY A 63 -1.01 -19.29 -0.30
N ALA A 64 -0.53 -19.94 0.76
CA ALA A 64 0.01 -19.26 1.93
C ALA A 64 1.31 -18.50 1.60
N TYR A 65 2.17 -19.11 0.79
CA TYR A 65 3.39 -18.48 0.30
C TYR A 65 3.08 -17.23 -0.53
N ASP A 66 2.13 -17.32 -1.47
CA ASP A 66 1.74 -16.16 -2.30
C ASP A 66 1.26 -14.99 -1.46
N ARG A 67 0.34 -15.25 -0.51
CA ARG A 67 -0.14 -14.20 0.40
C ARG A 67 0.97 -13.52 1.18
N GLU A 68 1.98 -14.29 1.61
CA GLU A 68 3.12 -13.70 2.30
C GLU A 68 3.99 -12.87 1.35
N GLN A 69 4.22 -13.33 0.11
CA GLN A 69 4.93 -12.54 -0.89
C GLN A 69 4.19 -11.23 -1.21
N ASP A 70 2.87 -11.29 -1.39
CA ASP A 70 2.04 -10.10 -1.61
C ASP A 70 2.13 -9.12 -0.42
N ARG A 71 2.07 -9.64 0.81
CA ARG A 71 2.21 -8.83 2.03
C ARG A 71 3.56 -8.13 2.10
N LEU A 72 4.65 -8.84 1.83
CA LEU A 72 6.00 -8.29 1.81
C LEU A 72 6.16 -7.24 0.72
N PHE A 73 5.67 -7.52 -0.48
CA PHE A 73 5.70 -6.57 -1.60
C PHE A 73 4.96 -5.27 -1.27
N LEU A 74 3.75 -5.36 -0.70
CA LEU A 74 2.99 -4.18 -0.27
C LEU A 74 3.72 -3.40 0.83
N ALA A 75 4.31 -4.08 1.81
CA ALA A 75 5.08 -3.45 2.87
C ALA A 75 6.29 -2.68 2.31
N GLU A 76 7.02 -3.26 1.35
CA GLU A 76 8.13 -2.62 0.66
C GLU A 76 7.68 -1.39 -0.15
N GLN A 77 6.56 -1.48 -0.86
CA GLN A 77 5.95 -0.37 -1.59
C GLN A 77 5.59 0.79 -0.65
N HIS A 78 4.94 0.49 0.48
CA HIS A 78 4.62 1.49 1.49
C HIS A 78 5.87 2.14 2.08
N GLN A 79 6.90 1.35 2.34
CA GLN A 79 8.17 1.88 2.85
C GLN A 79 8.84 2.80 1.82
N ALA A 80 8.91 2.37 0.55
CA ALA A 80 9.48 3.18 -0.52
C ALA A 80 8.76 4.53 -0.69
N ARG A 81 7.41 4.52 -0.64
CA ARG A 81 6.61 5.76 -0.68
C ARG A 81 6.94 6.69 0.49
N ARG A 82 7.01 6.16 1.71
CA ARG A 82 7.40 6.94 2.90
C ARG A 82 8.79 7.55 2.77
N ASP A 83 9.75 6.82 2.23
CA ASP A 83 11.12 7.29 2.06
C ASP A 83 11.23 8.37 0.98
N ILE A 84 10.44 8.27 -0.10
CA ILE A 84 10.30 9.32 -1.11
C ILE A 84 9.69 10.57 -0.49
N ALA A 85 8.58 10.45 0.24
CA ALA A 85 7.92 11.57 0.91
C ALA A 85 8.86 12.28 1.90
N ARG A 86 9.61 11.52 2.72
CA ARG A 86 10.62 12.07 3.64
C ARG A 86 11.73 12.84 2.92
N ARG A 87 12.22 12.31 1.79
CA ARG A 87 13.24 13.01 0.99
C ARG A 87 12.68 14.29 0.39
N HIS A 88 11.47 14.26 -0.17
CA HIS A 88 10.82 15.45 -0.72
C HIS A 88 10.56 16.49 0.36
N ALA A 89 10.09 16.10 1.54
CA ALA A 89 9.90 17.02 2.67
C ALA A 89 11.21 17.70 3.09
N LYS A 90 12.31 16.95 3.19
CA LYS A 90 13.64 17.53 3.50
C LYS A 90 14.10 18.52 2.43
N LEU A 91 13.92 18.19 1.15
CA LEU A 91 14.28 19.09 0.05
C LEU A 91 13.40 20.34 0.05
N ALA A 92 12.10 20.20 0.28
CA ALA A 92 11.19 21.35 0.40
C ALA A 92 11.56 22.26 1.56
N GLN A 93 11.86 21.69 2.74
CA GLN A 93 12.31 22.45 3.91
C GLN A 93 13.63 23.20 3.62
N ALA A 94 14.60 22.54 2.99
CA ALA A 94 15.86 23.19 2.63
C ALA A 94 15.67 24.32 1.61
N PHE A 95 14.77 24.14 0.65
CA PHE A 95 14.42 25.17 -0.32
C PHE A 95 13.71 26.35 0.34
N LEU A 96 12.70 26.07 1.18
CA LEU A 96 12.00 27.11 1.94
C LEU A 96 12.95 27.92 2.84
N GLY A 97 13.88 27.24 3.53
CA GLY A 97 14.90 27.95 4.33
C GLY A 97 15.72 28.91 3.50
N LYS A 98 16.17 28.50 2.31
CA LYS A 98 16.92 29.41 1.39
C LYS A 98 16.04 30.54 0.88
N ALA A 99 14.77 30.28 0.56
CA ALA A 99 13.83 31.28 0.12
C ALA A 99 13.58 32.34 1.23
N VAL A 100 13.39 31.91 2.48
CA VAL A 100 13.22 32.81 3.63
C VAL A 100 14.43 33.72 3.81
N VAL A 101 15.65 33.14 3.80
CA VAL A 101 16.88 33.95 3.91
C VAL A 101 16.99 34.97 2.77
N ARG A 102 16.62 34.57 1.54
CA ARG A 102 16.61 35.50 0.40
C ARG A 102 15.60 36.63 0.60
N LEU A 103 14.39 36.33 1.06
CA LEU A 103 13.33 37.29 1.33
C LEU A 103 13.72 38.26 2.44
N GLN A 104 14.36 37.80 3.52
CA GLN A 104 14.83 38.65 4.62
C GLN A 104 15.89 39.65 4.20
N ASN A 105 16.70 39.32 3.19
CA ASN A 105 17.76 40.19 2.67
C ASN A 105 17.32 41.01 1.44
N LEU A 106 16.05 40.98 1.08
CA LEU A 106 15.51 41.73 -0.05
C LEU A 106 15.23 43.18 0.38
N ASP A 107 15.77 44.16 -0.32
CA ASP A 107 15.43 45.58 -0.09
C ASP A 107 14.03 45.83 -0.72
N PRO A 108 13.03 46.26 0.08
CA PRO A 108 11.71 46.59 -0.45
C PRO A 108 11.73 47.67 -1.55
N ARG A 109 12.78 48.50 -1.57
CA ARG A 109 12.96 49.56 -2.58
C ARG A 109 13.38 49.03 -3.96
N GLU A 110 13.93 47.81 -4.01
CA GLU A 110 14.30 47.12 -5.25
C GLU A 110 13.12 46.43 -5.91
N LEU A 111 11.98 46.27 -5.19
CA LEU A 111 10.78 45.62 -5.68
C LEU A 111 9.88 46.60 -6.44
N THR A 112 9.42 46.15 -7.59
CA THR A 112 8.34 46.83 -8.29
C THR A 112 7.02 46.68 -7.54
N PRO A 113 6.06 47.63 -7.68
CA PRO A 113 4.75 47.51 -7.04
C PRO A 113 4.02 46.17 -7.38
N GLY A 114 4.20 45.66 -8.59
CA GLY A 114 3.62 44.40 -9.01
C GLY A 114 4.22 43.18 -8.30
N GLU A 115 5.53 43.16 -8.09
CA GLU A 115 6.21 42.10 -7.32
C GLU A 115 5.81 42.14 -5.86
N LEU A 116 5.72 43.33 -5.25
CA LEU A 116 5.26 43.49 -3.88
C LEU A 116 3.84 42.94 -3.70
N LEU A 117 2.92 43.25 -4.60
CA LEU A 117 1.55 42.74 -4.57
C LEU A 117 1.53 41.23 -4.70
N ARG A 118 2.37 40.67 -5.58
CA ARG A 118 2.46 39.22 -5.77
C ARG A 118 2.99 38.49 -4.52
N TYR A 119 4.01 39.02 -3.87
CA TYR A 119 4.53 38.47 -2.62
C TYR A 119 3.49 38.50 -1.51
N PHE A 120 2.75 39.62 -1.40
CA PHE A 120 1.64 39.72 -0.46
C PHE A 120 0.54 38.71 -0.71
N GLN A 121 0.11 38.52 -1.96
CA GLN A 121 -0.91 37.53 -2.33
C GLN A 121 -0.45 36.11 -1.98
N VAL A 122 0.79 35.76 -2.29
CA VAL A 122 1.33 34.42 -1.95
C VAL A 122 1.41 34.21 -0.44
N ALA A 123 1.86 35.23 0.32
CA ALA A 123 1.93 35.15 1.78
C ALA A 123 0.54 34.97 2.40
N ALA A 124 -0.45 35.75 1.95
CA ALA A 124 -1.84 35.64 2.41
C ALA A 124 -2.49 34.30 2.07
N GLU A 125 -2.14 33.72 0.92
CA GLU A 125 -2.61 32.38 0.54
C GLU A 125 -1.98 31.27 1.40
N ILE A 126 -0.70 31.35 1.68
CA ILE A 126 0.00 30.41 2.59
C ILE A 126 -0.60 30.50 3.99
N GLU A 127 -0.79 31.73 4.50
CA GLU A 127 -1.40 31.95 5.83
C GLU A 127 -2.82 31.38 5.91
N ARG A 128 -3.64 31.64 4.88
CA ARG A 128 -5.02 31.11 4.82
C ARG A 128 -5.04 29.59 4.83
N ARG A 129 -4.17 28.94 4.09
CA ARG A 129 -4.04 27.48 4.10
C ARG A 129 -3.55 26.95 5.44
N ALA A 130 -2.57 27.60 6.05
CA ALA A 130 -2.03 27.19 7.34
C ALA A 130 -3.07 27.30 8.48
N VAL A 131 -3.98 28.29 8.40
CA VAL A 131 -5.06 28.48 9.38
C VAL A 131 -6.30 27.62 9.06
N GLY A 132 -6.54 27.32 7.77
CA GLY A 132 -7.66 26.51 7.31
C GLY A 132 -7.41 24.99 7.34
N GLU A 133 -6.18 24.57 7.31
CA GLU A 133 -5.76 23.19 7.54
C GLU A 133 -5.41 23.03 9.04
N GLU A 134 -6.42 22.87 9.89
CA GLU A 134 -6.19 21.98 11.03
C GLU A 134 -5.64 20.69 10.43
N PRO A 135 -4.55 20.08 10.98
CA PRO A 135 -4.08 18.78 10.53
C PRO A 135 -5.24 17.83 10.75
N THR A 136 -6.05 17.70 9.73
CA THR A 136 -7.00 16.61 9.67
C THR A 136 -6.15 15.38 9.81
N THR A 137 -6.40 14.61 10.84
CA THR A 137 -5.90 13.26 11.11
C THR A 137 -6.26 12.30 9.96
N ALA A 138 -6.50 12.81 8.77
CA ALA A 138 -6.83 12.10 7.53
C ALA A 138 -5.69 11.23 7.01
N ASP A 139 -4.43 11.59 7.23
CA ASP A 139 -3.27 10.74 6.87
C ASP A 139 -3.08 9.54 7.83
N ALA A 140 -3.70 9.59 9.02
CA ALA A 140 -3.75 8.42 9.91
C ALA A 140 -5.02 7.59 9.69
N ALA A 141 -6.06 8.15 9.06
CA ALA A 141 -7.35 7.51 8.84
C ALA A 141 -7.40 6.69 7.54
N ASP A 142 -6.55 6.99 6.55
CA ASP A 142 -6.56 6.25 5.26
C ASP A 142 -6.14 4.77 5.41
N GLY A 143 -5.37 4.44 6.47
CA GLY A 143 -5.06 3.07 6.84
C GLY A 143 -6.14 2.38 7.70
N ALA A 144 -6.95 3.15 8.44
CA ALA A 144 -7.98 2.62 9.32
C ALA A 144 -9.34 2.47 8.61
N GLU A 145 -9.65 3.39 7.67
CA GLU A 145 -10.91 3.34 6.92
C GLU A 145 -10.97 2.17 5.92
N SER A 146 -9.82 1.77 5.36
CA SER A 146 -9.75 0.57 4.51
C SER A 146 -9.96 -0.74 5.27
N ALA A 147 -9.54 -0.81 6.53
CA ALA A 147 -9.73 -1.98 7.37
C ALA A 147 -11.18 -2.12 7.88
N ASP A 148 -11.85 -0.99 8.11
CA ASP A 148 -13.24 -0.95 8.58
C ASP A 148 -14.24 -1.32 7.46
N VAL A 149 -13.94 -1.01 6.21
CA VAL A 149 -14.80 -1.35 5.05
C VAL A 149 -14.78 -2.84 4.73
N GLU A 150 -13.67 -3.51 4.99
CA GLU A 150 -13.55 -4.97 4.77
C GLU A 150 -14.27 -5.80 5.86
N ALA A 151 -14.48 -5.21 7.04
CA ALA A 151 -15.20 -5.84 8.17
C ALA A 151 -16.71 -5.66 8.12
N LEU A 152 -17.24 -4.79 7.25
CA LEU A 152 -18.68 -4.51 7.12
C LEU A 152 -19.40 -5.64 6.38
N THR A 153 -20.56 -6.03 6.87
CA THR A 153 -21.47 -6.92 6.16
C THR A 153 -21.99 -6.27 4.88
N ASP A 154 -22.46 -7.07 3.92
CA ASP A 154 -23.01 -6.56 2.64
C ASP A 154 -24.22 -5.64 2.84
N GLU A 155 -24.94 -5.77 3.93
CA GLU A 155 -26.08 -4.94 4.29
C GLU A 155 -25.65 -3.58 4.84
N GLU A 156 -24.60 -3.55 5.66
CA GLU A 156 -23.97 -2.32 6.17
C GLU A 156 -23.30 -1.51 5.05
N ARG A 157 -22.65 -2.20 4.10
CA ARG A 157 -22.09 -1.55 2.90
C ARG A 157 -23.15 -0.87 2.05
N ARG A 158 -24.30 -1.53 1.81
CA ARG A 158 -25.43 -0.94 1.07
C ARG A 158 -25.99 0.27 1.78
N SER A 159 -26.24 0.18 3.09
CA SER A 159 -26.75 1.28 3.91
C SER A 159 -25.81 2.49 3.89
N ARG A 160 -24.49 2.26 3.97
CA ARG A 160 -23.48 3.31 3.90
C ARG A 160 -23.41 3.96 2.52
N MET A 161 -23.51 3.18 1.45
CA MET A 161 -23.58 3.69 0.07
C MET A 161 -24.82 4.54 -0.19
N GLU A 162 -25.98 4.15 0.33
CA GLU A 162 -27.21 4.93 0.23
C GLU A 162 -27.12 6.25 1.00
N MET A 163 -26.50 6.24 2.17
CA MET A 163 -26.30 7.45 2.98
C MET A 163 -25.36 8.43 2.26
N LEU A 164 -24.24 7.95 1.71
CA LEU A 164 -23.29 8.76 0.93
C LEU A 164 -23.93 9.35 -0.32
N ARG A 165 -24.78 8.58 -1.01
CA ARG A 165 -25.52 9.04 -2.18
C ARG A 165 -26.47 10.18 -1.83
N ARG A 166 -27.24 10.07 -0.75
CA ARG A 166 -28.14 11.14 -0.27
C ARG A 166 -27.38 12.40 0.12
N GLU A 167 -26.23 12.23 0.76
CA GLU A 167 -25.38 13.38 1.15
C GLU A 167 -24.81 14.09 -0.09
N LEU A 168 -24.37 13.34 -1.12
CA LEU A 168 -23.94 13.89 -2.39
C LEU A 168 -25.07 14.64 -3.11
N GLU A 169 -26.26 14.05 -3.17
CA GLU A 169 -27.44 14.68 -3.78
C GLU A 169 -27.82 15.99 -3.04
N ARG A 170 -27.70 16.01 -1.72
CA ARG A 170 -27.92 17.22 -0.91
C ARG A 170 -26.91 18.31 -1.25
N ARG A 171 -25.61 18.00 -1.30
CA ARG A 171 -24.55 18.98 -1.62
C ARG A 171 -24.68 19.55 -3.02
N LEU A 172 -25.00 18.71 -3.99
CA LEU A 172 -25.24 19.15 -5.36
C LEU A 172 -26.45 20.08 -5.47
N SER A 173 -27.50 19.88 -4.65
CA SER A 173 -28.68 20.75 -4.62
C SER A 173 -28.45 22.05 -3.84
N GLU A 174 -27.44 22.13 -2.99
CA GLU A 174 -27.05 23.37 -2.26
C GLU A 174 -26.12 24.25 -3.13
N ASP A 175 -25.32 23.65 -4.02
CA ASP A 175 -24.40 24.37 -4.93
C ASP A 175 -25.13 25.01 -6.15
N ASP A 176 -26.37 24.61 -6.42
CA ASP A 176 -27.20 25.09 -7.54
C ASP A 176 -28.14 26.26 -7.14
N ARG A 177 -27.96 26.83 -5.93
CA ARG A 177 -28.71 27.97 -5.37
C ARG A 177 -27.86 29.20 -5.13
#